data_3fa39cbeeddbb07e8cc6bccf3e5801a3
#
_entry.id   3fa39cbeeddbb07e8cc6bccf3e5801a3
#
_cell.length_a   1.000
_cell.length_b   1.000
_cell.length_c   1.000
_cell.angle_alpha   90.00
_cell.angle_beta   90.00
_cell.angle_gamma   90.00
#
_symmetry.space_group_name_H-M   'P 1'
#
loop_
_entity.id
_entity.type
_entity.pdbx_description
1 polymer ?
#
loop_
_entity_poly.entity_id
_entity_poly.type
_entity_poly.pdbx_seq_one_letter_code
_entity_poly.pdbx_strand_id
1 'polypeptide(L)'
;METPKLSIVANSQNILQQLRKVIVGKDSTLLWTLAAILAKGHILLEDIPGVGKTTMAVAFSKVLGLSYNRVQFTPDVLPSDITGYSVLNQTTGNMEYKAGAVLCNLFLADELNRATSRTQSALLEAMEENNFSALR
;
A
#
# COMPACT_ATOMS: atom_id res chain seq x y z
N MET A 1 -0.27 -35.52 -1.67
CA MET A 1 -1.08 -34.32 -1.97
C MET A 1 -1.15 -33.48 -0.70
N GLU A 2 -0.43 -32.37 -0.68
CA GLU A 2 -0.46 -31.48 0.49
C GLU A 2 -1.83 -30.80 0.60
N THR A 3 -2.38 -30.78 1.80
CA THR A 3 -3.63 -30.05 2.03
C THR A 3 -3.41 -28.55 1.81
N PRO A 4 -4.39 -27.79 1.29
CA PRO A 4 -4.25 -26.36 1.03
C PRO A 4 -3.73 -25.54 2.23
N LYS A 5 -4.05 -25.96 3.46
CA LYS A 5 -3.56 -25.33 4.69
C LYS A 5 -2.05 -25.43 4.88
N LEU A 6 -1.46 -26.58 4.56
CA LEU A 6 -0.01 -26.78 4.67
C LEU A 6 0.75 -25.95 3.66
N SER A 7 0.23 -25.79 2.45
CA SER A 7 0.85 -24.95 1.41
C SER A 7 0.84 -23.48 1.78
N ILE A 8 -0.23 -22.96 2.40
CA ILE A 8 -0.32 -21.57 2.87
C ILE A 8 0.71 -21.30 3.97
N VAL A 9 0.83 -22.20 4.95
CA VAL A 9 1.81 -22.04 6.03
C VAL A 9 3.24 -22.06 5.49
N ALA A 10 3.55 -23.03 4.62
CA ALA A 10 4.88 -23.14 4.00
C ALA A 10 5.22 -21.89 3.18
N ASN A 11 4.28 -21.38 2.39
CA ASN A 11 4.47 -20.16 1.60
C ASN A 11 4.69 -18.93 2.49
N SER A 12 3.92 -18.80 3.57
CA SER A 12 4.08 -17.69 4.54
C SER A 12 5.45 -17.74 5.22
N GLN A 13 5.91 -18.90 5.62
CA GLN A 13 7.24 -19.07 6.20
C GLN A 13 8.36 -18.70 5.21
N ASN A 14 8.22 -19.10 3.95
CA ASN A 14 9.17 -18.76 2.90
C ASN A 14 9.22 -17.24 2.65
N ILE A 15 8.06 -16.59 2.60
CA ILE A 15 7.97 -15.13 2.48
C ILE A 15 8.69 -14.44 3.64
N LEU A 16 8.44 -14.86 4.87
CA LEU A 16 9.10 -14.31 6.05
C LEU A 16 10.61 -14.50 6.01
N GLN A 17 11.10 -15.65 5.55
CA GLN A 17 12.53 -15.89 5.39
C GLN A 17 13.16 -14.94 4.38
N GLN A 18 12.50 -14.67 3.25
CA GLN A 18 12.98 -13.71 2.26
C GLN A 18 13.02 -12.28 2.82
N LEU A 19 11.99 -11.89 3.56
CA LEU A 19 11.93 -10.58 4.21
C LEU A 19 13.01 -10.39 5.27
N ARG A 20 13.31 -11.41 6.05
CA ARG A 20 14.37 -11.38 7.09
C ARG A 20 15.76 -11.16 6.52
N LYS A 21 16.02 -11.48 5.27
CA LYS A 21 17.29 -11.19 4.61
C LYS A 21 17.54 -9.69 4.44
N VAL A 22 16.50 -8.90 4.34
CA VAL A 22 16.55 -7.45 4.12
C VAL A 22 16.28 -6.67 5.42
N ILE A 23 15.35 -7.17 6.23
CA ILE A 23 14.89 -6.50 7.45
C ILE A 23 15.25 -7.36 8.64
N VAL A 24 16.23 -6.91 9.40
CA VAL A 24 16.76 -7.62 10.54
C VAL A 24 16.21 -7.07 11.85
N GLY A 25 15.89 -7.97 12.80
CA GLY A 25 15.51 -7.61 14.15
C GLY A 25 14.06 -7.13 14.33
N LYS A 26 13.20 -7.31 13.33
CA LYS A 26 11.77 -6.89 13.36
C LYS A 26 10.81 -8.04 13.03
N ASP A 27 11.09 -9.24 13.50
CA ASP A 27 10.31 -10.43 13.15
C ASP A 27 8.83 -10.32 13.50
N SER A 28 8.49 -9.77 14.66
CA SER A 28 7.09 -9.57 15.06
C SER A 28 6.38 -8.59 14.12
N THR A 29 7.02 -7.49 13.77
CA THR A 29 6.48 -6.48 12.85
C THR A 29 6.25 -7.08 11.46
N LEU A 30 7.19 -7.87 10.97
CA LEU A 30 7.06 -8.56 9.68
C LEU A 30 5.89 -9.54 9.70
N LEU A 31 5.72 -10.32 10.77
CA LEU A 31 4.63 -11.27 10.90
C LEU A 31 3.26 -10.57 10.91
N TRP A 32 3.09 -9.54 11.73
CA TRP A 32 1.84 -8.78 11.80
C TRP A 32 1.54 -8.05 10.49
N THR A 33 2.55 -7.50 9.84
CA THR A 33 2.39 -6.83 8.54
C THR A 33 1.94 -7.82 7.47
N LEU A 34 2.56 -8.99 7.40
CA LEU A 34 2.14 -10.05 6.48
C LEU A 34 0.70 -10.49 6.74
N ALA A 35 0.35 -10.71 8.01
CA ALA A 35 -1.01 -11.10 8.38
C ALA A 35 -2.05 -10.04 7.96
N ALA A 36 -1.76 -8.77 8.15
CA ALA A 36 -2.63 -7.67 7.74
C ALA A 36 -2.78 -7.59 6.21
N ILE A 37 -1.70 -7.77 5.46
CA ILE A 37 -1.73 -7.81 3.99
C ILE A 37 -2.59 -8.97 3.50
N LEU A 38 -2.41 -10.15 4.05
CA LEU A 38 -3.19 -11.34 3.68
C LEU A 38 -4.68 -11.18 4.03
N ALA A 39 -4.98 -10.48 5.11
CA ALA A 39 -6.35 -10.13 5.51
C ALA A 39 -6.95 -8.96 4.73
N LYS A 40 -6.20 -8.38 3.79
CA LYS A 40 -6.57 -7.16 3.04
C LYS A 40 -6.89 -5.98 3.96
N GLY A 41 -6.21 -5.90 5.08
CA GLY A 41 -6.33 -4.83 6.06
C GLY A 41 -5.38 -3.68 5.80
N HIS A 42 -5.50 -2.65 6.63
CA HIS A 42 -4.61 -1.50 6.65
C HIS A 42 -3.72 -1.55 7.89
N ILE A 43 -2.54 -0.96 7.79
CA ILE A 43 -1.51 -1.02 8.82
C ILE A 43 -1.09 0.39 9.18
N LEU A 44 -1.06 0.67 10.47
CA LEU A 44 -0.43 1.88 11.01
C LEU A 44 0.97 1.50 11.53
N LEU A 45 1.99 2.08 10.93
CA LEU A 45 3.37 1.95 11.38
C LEU A 45 3.75 3.18 12.18
N GLU A 46 3.77 3.05 13.49
CA GLU A 46 4.27 4.08 14.41
C GLU A 46 5.71 3.74 14.77
N ASP A 47 6.65 4.58 14.38
CA ASP A 47 8.06 4.38 14.69
C ASP A 47 8.81 5.71 14.59
N ILE A 48 10.05 5.69 15.07
CA ILE A 48 10.97 6.83 14.97
C ILE A 48 11.18 7.17 13.49
N PRO A 49 11.11 8.45 13.10
CA PRO A 49 11.31 8.86 11.70
C PRO A 49 12.60 8.33 11.09
N GLY A 50 12.54 7.78 9.90
CA GLY A 50 13.68 7.31 9.13
C GLY A 50 14.08 5.85 9.35
N VAL A 51 13.33 5.06 10.12
CA VAL A 51 13.69 3.67 10.42
C VAL A 51 12.86 2.69 9.59
N GLY A 52 13.25 2.48 8.35
CA GLY A 52 12.91 1.28 7.60
C GLY A 52 11.48 1.10 7.10
N LYS A 53 10.57 2.09 7.27
CA LYS A 53 9.18 1.98 6.78
C LYS A 53 9.12 1.79 5.28
N THR A 54 9.82 2.64 4.54
CA THR A 54 9.91 2.55 3.07
C THR A 54 10.61 1.26 2.64
N THR A 55 11.69 0.88 3.30
CA THR A 55 12.40 -0.36 3.03
C THR A 55 11.51 -1.57 3.23
N MET A 56 10.73 -1.58 4.30
CA MET A 56 9.76 -2.63 4.60
C MET A 56 8.69 -2.73 3.50
N ALA A 57 8.08 -1.61 3.13
CA ALA A 57 7.05 -1.60 2.09
C ALA A 57 7.59 -2.07 0.74
N VAL A 58 8.78 -1.61 0.35
CA VAL A 58 9.44 -2.06 -0.88
C VAL A 58 9.77 -3.55 -0.83
N ALA A 59 10.29 -4.05 0.30
CA ALA A 59 10.60 -5.46 0.46
C ALA A 59 9.35 -6.34 0.32
N PHE A 60 8.24 -5.99 0.97
CA PHE A 60 6.97 -6.69 0.83
C PHE A 60 6.45 -6.66 -0.60
N SER A 61 6.52 -5.52 -1.27
CA SER A 61 6.08 -5.40 -2.66
C SER A 61 6.84 -6.32 -3.60
N LYS A 62 8.15 -6.43 -3.41
CA LYS A 62 9.01 -7.29 -4.23
C LYS A 62 8.79 -8.78 -3.94
N VAL A 63 8.76 -9.16 -2.68
CA VAL A 63 8.60 -10.57 -2.28
C VAL A 63 7.22 -11.10 -2.66
N LEU A 64 6.18 -10.28 -2.55
CA LEU A 64 4.81 -10.67 -2.87
C LEU A 64 4.41 -10.37 -4.33
N GLY A 65 5.27 -9.73 -5.11
CA GLY A 65 4.96 -9.35 -6.49
C GLY A 65 3.83 -8.32 -6.59
N LEU A 66 3.76 -7.38 -5.66
CA LEU A 66 2.73 -6.36 -5.60
C LEU A 66 3.17 -5.06 -6.28
N SER A 67 2.24 -4.36 -6.91
CA SER A 67 2.45 -2.99 -7.33
C SER A 67 2.53 -2.09 -6.10
N TYR A 68 3.43 -1.11 -6.13
CA TYR A 68 3.75 -0.27 -4.98
C TYR A 68 3.81 1.20 -5.37
N ASN A 69 3.14 2.04 -4.57
CA ASN A 69 3.27 3.49 -4.63
C ASN A 69 3.55 4.06 -3.24
N ARG A 70 4.30 5.14 -3.21
CA ARG A 70 4.55 5.92 -2.00
C ARG A 70 4.20 7.38 -2.25
N VAL A 71 3.50 7.98 -1.32
CA VAL A 71 3.29 9.44 -1.28
C VAL A 71 3.78 9.96 0.06
N GLN A 72 4.69 10.93 0.00
CA GLN A 72 5.04 11.75 1.14
C GLN A 72 4.09 12.93 1.20
N PHE A 73 3.22 12.93 2.20
CA PHE A 73 2.19 13.96 2.32
C PHE A 73 2.77 15.30 2.74
N THR A 74 2.27 16.34 2.11
CA THR A 74 2.49 17.74 2.41
C THR A 74 1.15 18.47 2.30
N PRO A 75 1.02 19.73 2.77
CA PRO A 75 -0.22 20.49 2.56
C PRO A 75 -0.60 20.71 1.08
N ASP A 76 0.34 20.53 0.16
CA ASP A 76 0.12 20.73 -1.28
C ASP A 76 -0.46 19.50 -1.99
N VAL A 77 -0.43 18.33 -1.36
CA VAL A 77 -1.02 17.11 -1.93
C VAL A 77 -2.54 17.23 -1.94
N LEU A 78 -3.12 17.14 -3.14
CA LEU A 78 -4.56 17.26 -3.35
C LEU A 78 -5.28 15.92 -3.22
N PRO A 79 -6.58 15.91 -2.87
CA PRO A 79 -7.39 14.70 -2.88
C PRO A 79 -7.35 13.96 -4.22
N SER A 80 -7.36 14.69 -5.33
CA SER A 80 -7.29 14.12 -6.69
C SER A 80 -5.95 13.46 -7.02
N ASP A 81 -4.87 13.86 -6.38
CA ASP A 81 -3.56 13.18 -6.50
C ASP A 81 -3.64 11.76 -5.93
N ILE A 82 -4.49 11.56 -4.94
CA ILE A 82 -4.67 10.28 -4.27
C ILE A 82 -5.67 9.40 -5.01
N THR A 83 -6.87 9.92 -5.29
CA THR A 83 -7.99 9.13 -5.83
C THR A 83 -8.05 9.12 -7.35
N GLY A 84 -7.35 10.03 -8.02
CA GLY A 84 -7.43 10.23 -9.45
C GLY A 84 -8.54 11.19 -9.86
N TYR A 85 -8.60 11.47 -11.14
CA TYR A 85 -9.55 12.41 -11.73
C TYR A 85 -9.79 12.11 -13.20
N SER A 86 -10.90 12.60 -13.73
CA SER A 86 -11.25 12.47 -15.15
C SER A 86 -10.95 13.77 -15.89
N VAL A 87 -10.37 13.64 -17.08
CA VAL A 87 -10.08 14.75 -17.97
C VAL A 87 -10.68 14.51 -19.35
N LEU A 88 -11.09 15.58 -20.01
CA LEU A 88 -11.54 15.50 -21.40
C LEU A 88 -10.31 15.42 -22.31
N ASN A 89 -10.21 14.33 -23.06
CA ASN A 89 -9.22 14.24 -24.12
C ASN A 89 -9.70 15.06 -25.33
N GLN A 90 -9.05 16.18 -25.58
CA GLN A 90 -9.44 17.10 -26.65
C GLN A 90 -9.27 16.50 -28.06
N THR A 91 -8.43 15.51 -28.23
CA THR A 91 -8.20 14.84 -29.52
C THR A 91 -9.31 13.84 -29.84
N THR A 92 -9.74 13.06 -28.85
CA THR A 92 -10.75 12.00 -29.04
C THR A 92 -12.15 12.44 -28.66
N GLY A 93 -12.30 13.55 -27.92
CA GLY A 93 -13.57 14.01 -27.36
C GLY A 93 -14.11 13.16 -26.20
N ASN A 94 -13.34 12.17 -25.74
CA ASN A 94 -13.76 11.27 -24.66
C ASN A 94 -13.21 11.70 -23.30
N MET A 95 -13.91 11.32 -22.24
CA MET A 95 -13.40 11.44 -20.88
C MET A 95 -12.42 10.32 -20.60
N GLU A 96 -11.22 10.68 -20.15
CA GLU A 96 -10.18 9.75 -19.71
C GLU A 96 -9.94 9.87 -18.22
N TYR A 97 -9.89 8.74 -17.52
CA TYR A 97 -9.55 8.71 -16.11
C TYR A 97 -8.03 8.67 -15.93
N LYS A 98 -7.52 9.61 -15.15
CA LYS A 98 -6.12 9.62 -14.69
C LYS A 98 -6.04 9.00 -13.31
N ALA A 99 -5.33 7.89 -13.22
CA ALA A 99 -5.21 7.13 -11.99
C ALA A 99 -4.51 7.94 -10.89
N GLY A 100 -5.06 7.87 -9.68
CA GLY A 100 -4.42 8.42 -8.48
C GLY A 100 -3.39 7.46 -7.88
N ALA A 101 -2.65 7.95 -6.90
CA ALA A 101 -1.57 7.21 -6.26
C ALA A 101 -2.04 5.96 -5.50
N VAL A 102 -3.28 5.94 -5.01
CA VAL A 102 -3.82 4.77 -4.28
C VAL A 102 -4.11 3.57 -5.19
N LEU A 103 -4.13 3.76 -6.51
CA LEU A 103 -4.37 2.68 -7.45
C LEU A 103 -3.14 1.78 -7.59
N CYS A 104 -2.90 1.00 -6.56
CA CYS A 104 -1.82 0.00 -6.47
C CYS A 104 -2.23 -1.07 -5.45
N ASN A 105 -1.45 -2.14 -5.38
CA ASN A 105 -1.71 -3.19 -4.38
C ASN A 105 -1.24 -2.81 -2.98
N LEU A 106 -0.13 -2.08 -2.89
CA LEU A 106 0.47 -1.65 -1.63
C LEU A 106 0.79 -0.16 -1.72
N PHE A 107 0.13 0.63 -0.90
CA PHE A 107 0.30 2.07 -0.84
C PHE A 107 0.90 2.50 0.49
N LEU A 108 2.02 3.22 0.45
CA LEU A 108 2.65 3.81 1.63
C LEU A 108 2.30 5.29 1.73
N ALA A 109 1.49 5.63 2.72
CA ALA A 109 1.19 7.01 3.08
C ALA A 109 2.18 7.47 4.16
N ASP A 110 3.18 8.26 3.76
CA ASP A 110 4.21 8.77 4.65
C ASP A 110 3.90 10.22 5.07
N GLU A 111 4.13 10.54 6.33
CA GLU A 111 3.85 11.89 6.89
C GLU A 111 2.39 12.33 6.71
N LEU A 112 1.44 11.42 6.88
CA LEU A 112 0.01 11.68 6.63
C LEU A 112 -0.56 12.84 7.47
N ASN A 113 -0.02 13.07 8.66
CA ASN A 113 -0.41 14.17 9.55
C ASN A 113 -0.14 15.57 8.95
N ARG A 114 0.71 15.67 7.90
CA ARG A 114 1.00 16.94 7.22
C ARG A 114 -0.02 17.27 6.12
N ALA A 115 -0.83 16.31 5.71
CA ALA A 115 -1.87 16.54 4.71
C ALA A 115 -3.01 17.41 5.26
N THR A 116 -3.71 18.10 4.34
CA THR A 116 -4.94 18.81 4.70
C THR A 116 -6.03 17.81 5.12
N SER A 117 -7.01 18.27 5.89
CA SER A 117 -8.13 17.42 6.31
C SER A 117 -8.90 16.84 5.11
N ARG A 118 -9.03 17.58 4.03
CA ARG A 118 -9.69 17.12 2.80
C ARG A 118 -8.95 15.94 2.16
N THR A 119 -7.64 16.02 2.08
CA THR A 119 -6.80 14.95 1.53
C THR A 119 -6.80 13.73 2.44
N GLN A 120 -6.71 13.93 3.76
CA GLN A 120 -6.84 12.83 4.73
C GLN A 120 -8.19 12.13 4.62
N SER A 121 -9.28 12.88 4.50
CA SER A 121 -10.62 12.31 4.33
C SER A 121 -10.74 11.51 3.02
N ALA A 122 -10.17 11.99 1.94
CA ALA A 122 -10.16 11.27 0.67
C ALA A 122 -9.41 9.93 0.77
N LEU A 123 -8.28 9.90 1.47
CA LEU A 123 -7.54 8.66 1.71
C LEU A 123 -8.35 7.68 2.59
N LEU A 124 -8.94 8.16 3.68
CA LEU A 124 -9.76 7.31 4.56
C LEU A 124 -10.96 6.72 3.83
N GLU A 125 -11.63 7.51 3.00
CA GLU A 125 -12.72 7.04 2.16
C GLU A 125 -12.26 5.94 1.19
N ALA A 126 -11.13 6.13 0.54
CA ALA A 126 -10.53 5.12 -0.34
C ALA A 126 -10.19 3.82 0.42
N MET A 127 -9.72 3.93 1.65
CA MET A 127 -9.43 2.78 2.52
C MET A 127 -10.71 2.03 2.91
N GLU A 128 -11.79 2.72 3.25
CA GLU A 128 -13.08 2.10 3.62
C GLU A 128 -13.72 1.38 2.44
N GLU A 129 -13.68 1.96 1.26
CA GLU A 129 -14.29 1.40 0.07
C GLU A 129 -13.54 0.20 -0.50
N ASN A 130 -12.36 -0.11 0.03
CA ASN A 130 -11.44 -1.12 -0.54
C ASN A 130 -11.23 -0.91 -2.04
N ASN A 131 -11.28 0.32 -2.50
CA ASN A 131 -11.17 0.69 -3.92
C ASN A 131 -9.81 0.34 -4.54
N PHE A 132 -8.87 -0.12 -3.75
CA PHE A 132 -7.67 -0.79 -4.24
C PHE A 132 -8.00 -2.04 -5.06
N SER A 133 -9.17 -2.60 -4.85
CA SER A 133 -9.71 -3.68 -5.68
C SER A 133 -10.35 -3.19 -6.98
N ALA A 134 -10.54 -1.89 -7.14
CA ALA A 134 -11.02 -1.32 -8.42
C ALA A 134 -9.93 -1.36 -9.51
N LEU A 135 -8.76 -1.83 -9.19
CA LEU A 135 -7.75 -2.31 -10.12
C LEU A 135 -8.10 -3.68 -10.70
N ARG A 136 -9.33 -3.83 -11.03
CA ARG A 136 -9.79 -5.03 -11.74
C ARG A 136 -9.47 -4.91 -13.21
#